data_54dcb75bb59bc4520b46d3dc777fe0c3
#
_entry.id   54dcb75bb59bc4520b46d3dc777fe0c3
#
_cell.length_a   1.000
_cell.length_b   1.000
_cell.length_c   1.000
_cell.angle_alpha   90.00
_cell.angle_beta   90.00
_cell.angle_gamma   90.00
#
_symmetry.space_group_name_H-M   'P 1'
#
loop_
_entity.id
_entity.type
_entity.pdbx_description
1 polymer ?
#
loop_
_entity_poly.entity_id
_entity_poly.type
_entity_poly.pdbx_seq_one_letter_code
_entity_poly.pdbx_strand_id
1 'polypeptide(L)'
;MKETISLTDDARSRPSYSYRDIWKIVFPLLLSSIVEQLVGMTDTAFLGRVGEVELGASALGGIFFIAVFMLILGFCSGAQILMGRRNGENKPEDIGSVFWHSLLFLTALSTVLLIGTQYFGPALLRLFISSDDVYHAAWLYLDWRMWGVYFSMVACLFRAFFVGTTQTEVLKYNAVVMVLSNVVLNYVLVFGHLGFPALGIAGAAIASSIASGISMLFFIVYTFFKVDYHRFALHRLPKFKFRLLAKMLNVSLWMMVQSFLSLITWFLFFIAIERLGQRELAVTNVLRTVMSFTFMALSAFASTASTLTSNFLGSGHLTCVRPMVWRVIRMAYFVLIPIWLLIVIFPVEVMSIFTDETPIIEAGVAPIRVLALSYIFQVPAFVLFQAISGTGNTRISFYIEVFSLVVYCCFIYYAVYLQHCSLSVAWVSEILYALFLFIPGLLYMRFGRWYRKEL
;
A
#
# COMPACT_ATOMS: atom_id res chain seq x y z
N MET A 1 -23.67 10.88 35.54
CA MET A 1 -22.51 11.34 36.27
C MET A 1 -21.36 11.47 35.25
N LYS A 2 -21.05 12.68 34.82
CA LYS A 2 -19.96 12.99 33.89
C LYS A 2 -18.65 12.93 34.66
N GLU A 3 -17.89 11.85 34.52
CA GLU A 3 -16.49 11.87 34.96
C GLU A 3 -15.72 12.82 34.04
N THR A 4 -15.52 14.02 34.53
CA THR A 4 -14.58 14.99 33.99
C THR A 4 -13.19 14.46 34.32
N ILE A 5 -12.53 13.80 33.35
CA ILE A 5 -11.11 13.46 33.46
C ILE A 5 -10.38 14.79 33.64
N SER A 6 -9.81 14.99 34.82
CA SER A 6 -9.01 16.17 35.14
C SER A 6 -7.77 16.21 34.25
N LEU A 7 -7.76 17.15 33.30
CA LEU A 7 -6.65 17.42 32.37
C LEU A 7 -5.55 18.25 33.06
N THR A 8 -5.06 17.82 34.19
CA THR A 8 -3.85 18.38 34.80
C THR A 8 -2.68 17.42 34.55
N ASP A 9 -2.31 17.22 33.28
CA ASP A 9 -1.04 16.64 32.93
C ASP A 9 -0.02 17.77 32.73
N ASP A 10 1.07 17.65 33.45
CA ASP A 10 2.17 18.62 33.49
C ASP A 10 2.66 18.90 32.05
N ALA A 11 2.50 20.13 31.59
CA ALA A 11 2.77 20.55 30.21
C ALA A 11 4.25 20.38 29.77
N ARG A 12 5.13 20.00 30.71
CA ARG A 12 6.58 19.88 30.51
C ARG A 12 7.04 18.48 30.08
N SER A 13 6.19 17.44 30.14
CA SER A 13 6.54 16.05 29.77
C SER A 13 5.77 15.46 28.57
N ARG A 14 5.05 16.30 27.80
CA ARG A 14 4.29 15.81 26.65
C ARG A 14 5.23 15.41 25.52
N PRO A 15 5.33 14.12 25.14
CA PRO A 15 6.09 13.73 23.97
C PRO A 15 5.42 14.34 22.74
N SER A 16 6.00 15.42 22.23
CA SER A 16 5.54 16.04 21.01
C SER A 16 6.48 15.64 19.88
N TYR A 17 6.02 14.81 18.94
CA TYR A 17 6.76 14.64 17.71
C TYR A 17 6.82 15.96 16.95
N SER A 18 8.02 16.52 16.86
CA SER A 18 8.29 17.70 16.05
C SER A 18 8.14 17.37 14.56
N TYR A 19 8.05 18.36 13.68
CA TYR A 19 8.09 18.16 12.24
C TYR A 19 9.34 17.37 11.80
N ARG A 20 10.48 17.61 12.47
CA ARG A 20 11.73 16.90 12.22
C ARG A 20 11.62 15.39 12.55
N ASP A 21 10.96 15.06 13.65
CA ASP A 21 10.80 13.66 14.07
C ASP A 21 9.84 12.91 13.16
N ILE A 22 8.73 13.55 12.75
CA ILE A 22 7.81 13.00 11.76
C ILE A 22 8.56 12.77 10.43
N TRP A 23 9.39 13.75 10.00
CA TRP A 23 10.16 13.62 8.76
C TRP A 23 11.15 12.46 8.76
N LYS A 24 11.79 12.20 9.90
CA LYS A 24 12.69 11.05 10.06
C LYS A 24 11.98 9.70 9.83
N ILE A 25 10.68 9.62 10.11
CA ILE A 25 9.87 8.41 9.88
C ILE A 25 9.34 8.38 8.44
N VAL A 26 8.83 9.51 7.95
CA VAL A 26 8.20 9.61 6.62
C VAL A 26 9.22 9.45 5.49
N PHE A 27 10.38 10.13 5.58
CA PHE A 27 11.34 10.17 4.48
C PHE A 27 11.86 8.80 4.04
N PRO A 28 12.26 7.88 4.95
CA PRO A 28 12.63 6.52 4.54
C PRO A 28 11.47 5.73 3.92
N LEU A 29 10.24 5.95 4.37
CA LEU A 29 9.04 5.33 3.79
C LEU A 29 8.77 5.86 2.38
N LEU A 30 8.86 7.17 2.17
CA LEU A 30 8.74 7.80 0.85
C LEU A 30 9.76 7.22 -0.12
N LEU A 31 11.02 7.19 0.28
CA LEU A 31 12.09 6.68 -0.56
C LEU A 31 11.88 5.19 -0.87
N SER A 32 11.52 4.38 0.12
CA SER A 32 11.20 2.96 -0.08
C SER A 32 10.08 2.78 -1.10
N SER A 33 9.01 3.56 -0.98
CA SER A 33 7.86 3.45 -1.88
C SER A 33 8.21 3.87 -3.31
N ILE A 34 8.96 4.96 -3.51
CA ILE A 34 9.43 5.38 -4.84
C ILE A 34 10.28 4.27 -5.48
N VAL A 35 11.18 3.69 -4.70
CA VAL A 35 12.08 2.64 -5.17
C VAL A 35 11.29 1.36 -5.52
N GLU A 36 10.28 1.00 -4.75
CA GLU A 36 9.38 -0.13 -5.07
C GLU A 36 8.67 0.08 -6.42
N GLN A 37 8.26 1.31 -6.73
CA GLN A 37 7.67 1.63 -8.04
C GLN A 37 8.69 1.47 -9.18
N LEU A 38 9.92 1.86 -8.94
CA LEU A 38 11.00 1.69 -9.92
C LEU A 38 11.24 0.21 -10.25
N VAL A 39 11.09 -0.70 -9.30
CA VAL A 39 11.15 -2.16 -9.55
C VAL A 39 10.09 -2.57 -10.57
N GLY A 40 8.83 -2.19 -10.36
CA GLY A 40 7.74 -2.50 -11.30
C GLY A 40 7.96 -1.90 -12.70
N MET A 41 8.48 -0.66 -12.77
CA MET A 41 8.81 -0.02 -14.04
C MET A 41 9.98 -0.73 -14.74
N THR A 42 10.97 -1.17 -14.00
CA THR A 42 12.11 -1.92 -14.53
C THR A 42 11.65 -3.24 -15.11
N ASP A 43 10.86 -4.02 -14.37
CA ASP A 43 10.31 -5.30 -14.86
C ASP A 43 9.54 -5.08 -16.17
N THR A 44 8.69 -4.06 -16.25
CA THR A 44 7.95 -3.69 -17.47
C THR A 44 8.88 -3.28 -18.61
N ALA A 45 9.91 -2.50 -18.36
CA ALA A 45 10.87 -2.05 -19.35
C ALA A 45 11.72 -3.22 -19.92
N PHE A 46 12.08 -4.17 -19.09
CA PHE A 46 12.80 -5.37 -19.53
C PHE A 46 11.91 -6.28 -20.36
N LEU A 47 10.66 -6.55 -19.93
CA LEU A 47 9.73 -7.40 -20.63
C LEU A 47 9.23 -6.78 -21.95
N GLY A 48 9.10 -5.47 -22.04
CA GLY A 48 8.78 -4.77 -23.27
C GLY A 48 9.85 -4.93 -24.37
N ARG A 49 11.08 -5.31 -24.01
CA ARG A 49 12.15 -5.65 -24.96
C ARG A 49 12.17 -7.12 -25.35
N VAL A 50 11.46 -7.98 -24.61
CA VAL A 50 11.32 -9.40 -24.94
C VAL A 50 10.24 -9.59 -25.99
N GLY A 51 9.04 -9.02 -25.76
CA GLY A 51 7.94 -9.10 -26.72
C GLY A 51 6.63 -8.52 -26.18
N GLU A 52 5.69 -8.29 -27.11
CA GLU A 52 4.36 -7.76 -26.77
C GLU A 52 3.53 -8.77 -25.96
N VAL A 53 3.68 -10.06 -26.28
CA VAL A 53 2.99 -11.16 -25.57
C VAL A 53 3.44 -11.21 -24.12
N GLU A 54 4.76 -11.18 -23.88
CA GLU A 54 5.35 -11.24 -22.54
C GLU A 54 4.99 -10.01 -21.71
N LEU A 55 4.98 -8.83 -22.35
CA LEU A 55 4.58 -7.57 -21.69
C LEU A 55 3.11 -7.63 -21.25
N GLY A 56 2.21 -8.01 -22.16
CA GLY A 56 0.78 -8.15 -21.84
C GLY A 56 0.51 -9.24 -20.79
N ALA A 57 1.19 -10.37 -20.92
CA ALA A 57 1.07 -11.50 -19.99
C ALA A 57 1.53 -11.13 -18.57
N SER A 58 2.66 -10.41 -18.44
CA SER A 58 3.18 -9.97 -17.15
C SER A 58 2.25 -8.97 -16.46
N ALA A 59 1.58 -8.10 -17.23
CA ALA A 59 0.59 -7.18 -16.69
C ALA A 59 -0.60 -7.94 -16.07
N LEU A 60 -1.15 -8.94 -16.78
CA LEU A 60 -2.28 -9.72 -16.28
C LEU A 60 -1.89 -10.63 -15.10
N GLY A 61 -0.78 -11.36 -15.20
CA GLY A 61 -0.25 -12.17 -14.10
C GLY A 61 0.15 -11.32 -12.88
N GLY A 62 0.68 -10.11 -13.12
CA GLY A 62 1.02 -9.15 -12.09
C GLY A 62 -0.20 -8.63 -11.31
N ILE A 63 -1.30 -8.32 -11.99
CA ILE A 63 -2.56 -7.90 -11.34
C ILE A 63 -3.07 -9.02 -10.43
N PHE A 64 -3.05 -10.27 -10.90
CA PHE A 64 -3.44 -11.42 -10.09
C PHE A 64 -2.56 -11.57 -8.85
N PHE A 65 -1.25 -11.50 -9.01
CA PHE A 65 -0.30 -11.53 -7.88
C PHE A 65 -0.56 -10.39 -6.89
N ILE A 66 -0.80 -9.17 -7.37
CA ILE A 66 -1.11 -8.02 -6.50
C ILE A 66 -2.39 -8.29 -5.71
N ALA A 67 -3.45 -8.82 -6.33
CA ALA A 67 -4.70 -9.14 -5.65
C ALA A 67 -4.49 -10.12 -4.48
N VAL A 68 -3.69 -11.17 -4.70
CA VAL A 68 -3.31 -12.13 -3.67
C VAL A 68 -2.46 -11.47 -2.58
N PHE A 69 -1.49 -10.65 -2.97
CA PHE A 69 -0.56 -10.00 -2.05
C PHE A 69 -1.24 -8.91 -1.18
N MET A 70 -2.34 -8.31 -1.65
CA MET A 70 -3.12 -7.34 -0.86
C MET A 70 -3.66 -7.93 0.46
N LEU A 71 -3.94 -9.23 0.51
CA LEU A 71 -4.32 -9.90 1.75
C LEU A 71 -3.16 -9.92 2.75
N ILE A 72 -1.95 -10.19 2.29
CA ILE A 72 -0.73 -10.17 3.11
C ILE A 72 -0.45 -8.75 3.61
N LEU A 73 -0.54 -7.74 2.74
CA LEU A 73 -0.36 -6.33 3.10
C LEU A 73 -1.38 -5.89 4.14
N GLY A 74 -2.65 -6.26 3.98
CA GLY A 74 -3.71 -5.94 4.95
C GLY A 74 -3.41 -6.54 6.33
N PHE A 75 -2.95 -7.81 6.38
CA PHE A 75 -2.56 -8.44 7.63
C PHE A 75 -1.34 -7.76 8.25
N CYS A 76 -0.29 -7.49 7.47
CA CYS A 76 0.92 -6.80 7.94
C CYS A 76 0.61 -5.40 8.50
N SER A 77 -0.34 -4.68 7.89
CA SER A 77 -0.78 -3.38 8.40
C SER A 77 -1.45 -3.49 9.77
N GLY A 78 -2.27 -4.54 9.99
CA GLY A 78 -2.82 -4.82 11.31
C GLY A 78 -1.76 -5.20 12.34
N ALA A 79 -0.78 -6.03 11.96
CA ALA A 79 0.36 -6.38 12.80
C ALA A 79 1.21 -5.15 13.16
N GLN A 80 1.44 -4.23 12.20
CA GLN A 80 2.12 -2.94 12.42
C GLN A 80 1.43 -2.11 13.52
N ILE A 81 0.10 -2.02 13.49
CA ILE A 81 -0.68 -1.30 14.51
C ILE A 81 -0.47 -1.92 15.89
N LEU A 82 -0.51 -3.24 15.99
CA LEU A 82 -0.30 -3.93 17.27
C LEU A 82 1.12 -3.78 17.80
N MET A 83 2.13 -3.91 16.92
CA MET A 83 3.53 -3.67 17.29
C MET A 83 3.74 -2.22 17.73
N GLY A 84 3.15 -1.25 17.02
CA GLY A 84 3.19 0.17 17.40
C GLY A 84 2.52 0.42 18.76
N ARG A 85 1.42 -0.27 19.07
CA ARG A 85 0.76 -0.19 20.37
C ARG A 85 1.67 -0.69 21.49
N ARG A 86 2.30 -1.87 21.32
CA ARG A 86 3.24 -2.45 22.29
C ARG A 86 4.50 -1.61 22.45
N ASN A 87 4.96 -0.99 21.35
CA ASN A 87 6.08 -0.05 21.40
C ASN A 87 5.74 1.18 22.28
N GLY A 88 4.56 1.75 22.09
CA GLY A 88 4.08 2.86 22.92
C GLY A 88 3.87 2.47 24.39
N GLU A 89 3.43 1.26 24.69
CA GLU A 89 3.30 0.70 26.04
C GLU A 89 4.65 0.40 26.70
N ASN A 90 5.75 0.59 26.00
CA ASN A 90 7.09 0.18 26.40
C ASN A 90 7.21 -1.31 26.79
N LYS A 91 6.54 -2.17 26.00
CA LYS A 91 6.55 -3.63 26.13
C LYS A 91 7.22 -4.26 24.91
N PRO A 92 8.53 -4.13 24.74
CA PRO A 92 9.21 -4.61 23.54
C PRO A 92 9.16 -6.15 23.40
N GLU A 93 9.14 -6.90 24.50
CA GLU A 93 9.04 -8.36 24.46
C GLU A 93 7.72 -8.86 23.82
N ASP A 94 6.61 -8.12 24.02
CA ASP A 94 5.34 -8.46 23.41
C ASP A 94 5.35 -8.23 21.88
N ILE A 95 6.23 -7.37 21.38
CA ILE A 95 6.42 -7.14 19.94
C ILE A 95 6.93 -8.41 19.27
N GLY A 96 7.90 -9.10 19.88
CA GLY A 96 8.39 -10.39 19.38
C GLY A 96 7.28 -11.44 19.33
N SER A 97 6.43 -11.47 20.35
CA SER A 97 5.28 -12.37 20.35
C SER A 97 4.32 -12.08 19.20
N VAL A 98 4.01 -10.81 18.92
CA VAL A 98 3.20 -10.40 17.75
C VAL A 98 3.89 -10.79 16.45
N PHE A 99 5.19 -10.53 16.33
CA PHE A 99 5.98 -10.86 15.14
C PHE A 99 5.93 -12.36 14.81
N TRP A 100 6.23 -13.22 15.76
CA TRP A 100 6.26 -14.67 15.55
C TRP A 100 4.87 -15.26 15.24
N HIS A 101 3.80 -14.79 15.91
CA HIS A 101 2.44 -15.21 15.59
C HIS A 101 2.01 -14.72 14.21
N SER A 102 2.45 -13.51 13.80
CA SER A 102 2.25 -12.99 12.45
C SER A 102 2.95 -13.85 11.42
N LEU A 103 4.21 -14.21 11.65
CA LEU A 103 4.99 -15.04 10.74
C LEU A 103 4.33 -16.41 10.53
N LEU A 104 3.89 -17.05 11.62
CA LEU A 104 3.19 -18.35 11.55
C LEU A 104 1.90 -18.24 10.72
N PHE A 105 1.07 -17.24 11.01
CA PHE A 105 -0.18 -17.04 10.29
C PHE A 105 0.06 -16.71 8.81
N LEU A 106 1.00 -15.81 8.51
CA LEU A 106 1.34 -15.43 7.13
C LEU A 106 1.92 -16.61 6.35
N THR A 107 2.71 -17.48 7.00
CA THR A 107 3.19 -18.71 6.35
C THR A 107 2.03 -19.62 5.99
N ALA A 108 1.11 -19.84 6.90
CA ALA A 108 -0.09 -20.63 6.64
C ALA A 108 -0.97 -20.01 5.54
N LEU A 109 -1.20 -18.69 5.61
CA LEU A 109 -1.95 -17.93 4.60
C LEU A 109 -1.28 -18.02 3.23
N SER A 110 0.03 -17.79 3.15
CA SER A 110 0.79 -17.87 1.89
C SER A 110 0.75 -19.27 1.28
N THR A 111 0.77 -20.31 2.12
CA THR A 111 0.61 -21.69 1.66
C THR A 111 -0.78 -21.93 1.07
N VAL A 112 -1.84 -21.47 1.75
CA VAL A 112 -3.22 -21.56 1.23
C VAL A 112 -3.37 -20.80 -0.07
N LEU A 113 -2.80 -19.59 -0.15
CA LEU A 113 -2.85 -18.76 -1.36
C LEU A 113 -2.05 -19.37 -2.52
N LEU A 114 -0.87 -19.96 -2.24
CA LEU A 114 -0.10 -20.68 -3.25
C LEU A 114 -0.88 -21.88 -3.78
N ILE A 115 -1.37 -22.74 -2.90
CA ILE A 115 -2.16 -23.93 -3.29
C ILE A 115 -3.41 -23.48 -4.05
N GLY A 116 -4.14 -22.48 -3.53
CA GLY A 116 -5.31 -21.93 -4.20
C GLY A 116 -5.01 -21.40 -5.60
N THR A 117 -3.88 -20.69 -5.78
CA THR A 117 -3.45 -20.22 -7.10
C THR A 117 -3.08 -21.37 -8.02
N GLN A 118 -2.43 -22.42 -7.54
CA GLN A 118 -2.08 -23.59 -8.35
C GLN A 118 -3.33 -24.33 -8.87
N TYR A 119 -4.38 -24.46 -8.04
CA TYR A 119 -5.61 -25.15 -8.43
C TYR A 119 -6.57 -24.28 -9.24
N PHE A 120 -6.78 -23.03 -8.83
CA PHE A 120 -7.80 -22.15 -9.42
C PHE A 120 -7.22 -21.12 -10.40
N GLY A 121 -5.93 -20.81 -10.31
CA GLY A 121 -5.27 -19.80 -11.14
C GLY A 121 -5.42 -20.05 -12.64
N PRO A 122 -5.17 -21.29 -13.16
CA PRO A 122 -5.36 -21.58 -14.58
C PRO A 122 -6.78 -21.29 -15.05
N ALA A 123 -7.79 -21.74 -14.29
CA ALA A 123 -9.19 -21.53 -14.64
C ALA A 123 -9.58 -20.03 -14.60
N LEU A 124 -9.10 -19.32 -13.58
CA LEU A 124 -9.36 -17.88 -13.45
C LEU A 124 -8.70 -17.07 -14.57
N LEU A 125 -7.44 -17.36 -14.92
CA LEU A 125 -6.78 -16.67 -16.03
C LEU A 125 -7.50 -16.92 -17.36
N ARG A 126 -8.01 -18.14 -17.59
CA ARG A 126 -8.78 -18.48 -18.80
C ARG A 126 -10.10 -17.69 -18.92
N LEU A 127 -10.70 -17.24 -17.82
CA LEU A 127 -11.90 -16.40 -17.88
C LEU A 127 -11.61 -15.00 -18.46
N PHE A 128 -10.38 -14.53 -18.34
CA PHE A 128 -9.98 -13.18 -18.76
C PHE A 128 -9.09 -13.15 -20.00
N ILE A 129 -8.42 -14.25 -20.33
CA ILE A 129 -7.43 -14.33 -21.41
C ILE A 129 -7.91 -15.30 -22.50
N SER A 130 -8.21 -14.74 -23.66
CA SER A 130 -8.66 -15.53 -24.83
C SER A 130 -7.53 -16.07 -25.67
N SER A 131 -6.36 -15.38 -25.73
CA SER A 131 -5.19 -15.80 -26.49
C SER A 131 -4.41 -16.89 -25.75
N ASP A 132 -4.12 -18.00 -26.41
CA ASP A 132 -3.35 -19.11 -25.84
C ASP A 132 -1.93 -18.70 -25.48
N ASP A 133 -1.26 -17.94 -26.33
CA ASP A 133 0.12 -17.50 -26.11
C ASP A 133 0.22 -16.59 -24.86
N VAL A 134 -0.67 -15.61 -24.76
CA VAL A 134 -0.74 -14.70 -23.60
C VAL A 134 -1.11 -15.47 -22.33
N TYR A 135 -2.02 -16.46 -22.43
CA TYR A 135 -2.40 -17.29 -21.30
C TYR A 135 -1.22 -18.11 -20.76
N HIS A 136 -0.51 -18.82 -21.65
CA HIS A 136 0.64 -19.62 -21.23
C HIS A 136 1.76 -18.78 -20.63
N ALA A 137 2.04 -17.63 -21.22
CA ALA A 137 3.03 -16.69 -20.70
C ALA A 137 2.60 -16.11 -19.34
N ALA A 138 1.32 -15.70 -19.17
CA ALA A 138 0.80 -15.18 -17.93
C ALA A 138 0.80 -16.23 -16.80
N TRP A 139 0.45 -17.48 -17.13
CA TRP A 139 0.51 -18.57 -16.17
C TRP A 139 1.96 -18.86 -15.73
N LEU A 140 2.89 -18.93 -16.67
CA LEU A 140 4.30 -19.14 -16.40
C LEU A 140 4.88 -18.04 -15.48
N TYR A 141 4.50 -16.77 -15.74
CA TYR A 141 4.89 -15.65 -14.89
C TYR A 141 4.31 -15.80 -13.47
N LEU A 142 3.01 -16.07 -13.38
CA LEU A 142 2.30 -16.17 -12.11
C LEU A 142 2.81 -17.32 -11.25
N ASP A 143 3.03 -18.49 -11.87
CA ASP A 143 3.53 -19.68 -11.18
C ASP A 143 4.87 -19.39 -10.49
N TRP A 144 5.88 -18.90 -11.22
CA TRP A 144 7.17 -18.56 -10.64
C TRP A 144 7.08 -17.40 -9.62
N ARG A 145 6.21 -16.43 -9.87
CA ARG A 145 6.04 -15.28 -8.99
C ARG A 145 5.40 -15.66 -7.66
N MET A 146 4.49 -16.64 -7.66
CA MET A 146 3.82 -17.12 -6.47
C MET A 146 4.76 -17.83 -5.48
N TRP A 147 5.82 -18.49 -5.95
CA TRP A 147 6.85 -19.02 -5.04
C TRP A 147 7.58 -17.91 -4.29
N GLY A 148 7.73 -16.74 -4.89
CA GLY A 148 8.30 -15.56 -4.26
C GLY A 148 7.44 -14.96 -3.14
N VAL A 149 6.18 -15.39 -2.99
CA VAL A 149 5.28 -14.85 -1.96
C VAL A 149 5.80 -15.08 -0.53
N TYR A 150 6.51 -16.20 -0.28
CA TYR A 150 7.10 -16.47 1.02
C TYR A 150 8.18 -15.45 1.40
N PHE A 151 9.01 -15.05 0.45
CA PHE A 151 10.02 -14.02 0.70
C PHE A 151 9.39 -12.65 0.87
N SER A 152 8.43 -12.33 0.02
CA SER A 152 7.72 -11.05 0.04
C SER A 152 6.92 -10.87 1.33
N MET A 153 6.26 -11.92 1.87
CA MET A 153 5.51 -11.82 3.12
C MET A 153 6.41 -11.58 4.33
N VAL A 154 7.59 -12.21 4.38
CA VAL A 154 8.55 -12.00 5.46
C VAL A 154 9.13 -10.59 5.40
N ALA A 155 9.51 -10.11 4.20
CA ALA A 155 9.98 -8.75 4.01
C ALA A 155 8.90 -7.72 4.41
N CYS A 156 7.62 -7.96 4.06
CA CYS A 156 6.49 -7.13 4.46
C CYS A 156 6.29 -7.11 5.99
N LEU A 157 6.45 -8.25 6.65
CA LEU A 157 6.36 -8.35 8.10
C LEU A 157 7.50 -7.59 8.81
N PHE A 158 8.73 -7.68 8.32
CA PHE A 158 9.84 -6.86 8.82
C PHE A 158 9.58 -5.37 8.60
N ARG A 159 9.07 -4.98 7.44
CA ARG A 159 8.63 -3.59 7.20
C ARG A 159 7.61 -3.14 8.24
N ALA A 160 6.59 -3.96 8.51
CA ALA A 160 5.59 -3.68 9.55
C ALA A 160 6.22 -3.54 10.94
N PHE A 161 7.21 -4.38 11.29
CA PHE A 161 7.97 -4.28 12.53
C PHE A 161 8.74 -2.96 12.63
N PHE A 162 9.53 -2.61 11.60
CA PHE A 162 10.34 -1.39 11.61
C PHE A 162 9.48 -0.12 11.60
N VAL A 163 8.37 -0.12 10.86
CA VAL A 163 7.44 1.01 10.87
C VAL A 163 6.72 1.11 12.22
N GLY A 164 6.19 0.00 12.75
CA GLY A 164 5.52 -0.05 14.05
C GLY A 164 6.39 0.42 15.21
N THR A 165 7.67 0.07 15.19
CA THR A 165 8.67 0.50 16.19
C THR A 165 9.30 1.86 15.89
N THR A 166 8.85 2.57 14.85
CA THR A 166 9.39 3.86 14.38
C THR A 166 10.86 3.86 13.95
N GLN A 167 11.43 2.68 13.67
CA GLN A 167 12.81 2.49 13.20
C GLN A 167 12.90 2.40 11.67
N THR A 168 12.35 3.38 10.97
CA THR A 168 12.12 3.32 9.52
C THR A 168 13.38 3.50 8.67
N GLU A 169 14.50 3.91 9.25
CA GLU A 169 15.72 4.24 8.52
C GLU A 169 16.26 3.07 7.66
N VAL A 170 16.10 1.84 8.13
CA VAL A 170 16.48 0.62 7.42
C VAL A 170 15.78 0.46 6.07
N LEU A 171 14.55 0.99 5.93
CA LEU A 171 13.74 0.81 4.73
C LEU A 171 14.39 1.44 3.50
N LYS A 172 15.06 2.58 3.65
CA LYS A 172 15.79 3.22 2.55
C LYS A 172 16.93 2.37 2.01
N TYR A 173 17.66 1.70 2.91
CA TYR A 173 18.77 0.81 2.51
C TYR A 173 18.24 -0.46 1.85
N ASN A 174 17.21 -1.06 2.45
CA ASN A 174 16.56 -2.24 1.88
C ASN A 174 16.00 -1.96 0.47
N ALA A 175 15.39 -0.80 0.27
CA ALA A 175 14.85 -0.42 -1.01
C ALA A 175 15.94 -0.35 -2.10
N VAL A 176 17.08 0.28 -1.79
CA VAL A 176 18.21 0.34 -2.73
C VAL A 176 18.74 -1.07 -3.05
N VAL A 177 18.93 -1.90 -2.04
CA VAL A 177 19.40 -3.29 -2.23
C VAL A 177 18.42 -4.07 -3.12
N MET A 178 17.11 -3.94 -2.87
CA MET A 178 16.07 -4.62 -3.63
C MET A 178 16.06 -4.20 -5.11
N VAL A 179 16.11 -2.88 -5.41
CA VAL A 179 16.13 -2.40 -6.80
C VAL A 179 17.38 -2.84 -7.54
N LEU A 180 18.55 -2.66 -6.93
CA LEU A 180 19.80 -3.06 -7.57
C LEU A 180 19.81 -4.56 -7.87
N SER A 181 19.37 -5.37 -6.92
CA SER A 181 19.25 -6.82 -7.11
C SER A 181 18.26 -7.16 -8.21
N ASN A 182 17.09 -6.52 -8.25
CA ASN A 182 16.08 -6.76 -9.27
C ASN A 182 16.59 -6.39 -10.67
N VAL A 183 17.23 -5.22 -10.84
CA VAL A 183 17.79 -4.78 -12.13
C VAL A 183 18.85 -5.77 -12.63
N VAL A 184 19.80 -6.16 -11.77
CA VAL A 184 20.87 -7.10 -12.14
C VAL A 184 20.28 -8.47 -12.48
N LEU A 185 19.36 -8.99 -11.67
CA LEU A 185 18.74 -10.29 -11.90
C LEU A 185 17.89 -10.30 -13.16
N ASN A 186 17.14 -9.24 -13.45
CA ASN A 186 16.40 -9.11 -14.71
C ASN A 186 17.36 -9.12 -15.90
N TYR A 187 18.43 -8.34 -15.85
CA TYR A 187 19.43 -8.32 -16.92
C TYR A 187 20.03 -9.72 -17.19
N VAL A 188 20.32 -10.47 -16.14
CA VAL A 188 20.91 -11.81 -16.23
C VAL A 188 19.90 -12.86 -16.69
N LEU A 189 18.71 -12.90 -16.05
CA LEU A 189 17.77 -14.01 -16.24
C LEU A 189 16.82 -13.81 -17.41
N VAL A 190 16.42 -12.55 -17.70
CA VAL A 190 15.51 -12.28 -18.83
C VAL A 190 16.24 -12.45 -20.15
N PHE A 191 17.45 -11.91 -20.28
CA PHE A 191 18.21 -11.91 -21.54
C PHE A 191 19.26 -13.02 -21.64
N GLY A 192 19.55 -13.76 -20.57
CA GLY A 192 20.50 -14.87 -20.61
C GLY A 192 21.96 -14.42 -20.62
N HIS A 193 22.32 -13.45 -19.78
CA HIS A 193 23.71 -13.02 -19.67
C HIS A 193 24.47 -13.80 -18.58
N LEU A 194 25.80 -13.65 -18.55
CA LEU A 194 26.72 -14.29 -17.58
C LEU A 194 26.63 -15.82 -17.54
N GLY A 195 26.30 -16.47 -18.67
CA GLY A 195 26.24 -17.94 -18.79
C GLY A 195 24.89 -18.55 -18.36
N PHE A 196 23.90 -17.76 -18.00
CA PHE A 196 22.55 -18.22 -17.76
C PHE A 196 21.75 -18.28 -19.06
N PRO A 197 20.78 -19.21 -19.19
CA PRO A 197 19.86 -19.23 -20.33
C PRO A 197 18.91 -18.03 -20.29
N ALA A 198 18.50 -17.54 -21.47
CA ALA A 198 17.47 -16.52 -21.58
C ALA A 198 16.09 -17.13 -21.20
N LEU A 199 15.58 -16.75 -20.04
CA LEU A 199 14.32 -17.27 -19.51
C LEU A 199 13.10 -16.39 -19.85
N GLY A 200 13.33 -15.23 -20.50
CA GLY A 200 12.24 -14.32 -20.90
C GLY A 200 11.34 -13.94 -19.71
N ILE A 201 10.03 -14.13 -19.85
CA ILE A 201 9.03 -13.78 -18.83
C ILE A 201 9.19 -14.57 -17.51
N ALA A 202 9.59 -15.84 -17.57
CA ALA A 202 9.89 -16.62 -16.36
C ALA A 202 11.10 -16.02 -15.61
N GLY A 203 12.10 -15.54 -16.38
CA GLY A 203 13.26 -14.85 -15.83
C GLY A 203 12.89 -13.61 -14.99
N ALA A 204 11.95 -12.81 -15.46
CA ALA A 204 11.46 -11.64 -14.73
C ALA A 204 10.73 -12.03 -13.42
N ALA A 205 9.89 -13.05 -13.45
CA ALA A 205 9.19 -13.56 -12.27
C ALA A 205 10.17 -14.11 -11.21
N ILE A 206 11.17 -14.88 -11.65
CA ILE A 206 12.23 -15.43 -10.81
C ILE A 206 13.11 -14.31 -10.26
N ALA A 207 13.51 -13.33 -11.08
CA ALA A 207 14.30 -12.17 -10.66
C ALA A 207 13.61 -11.39 -9.54
N SER A 208 12.33 -11.07 -9.71
CA SER A 208 11.53 -10.38 -8.70
C SER A 208 11.34 -11.21 -7.43
N SER A 209 11.22 -12.54 -7.55
CA SER A 209 11.12 -13.45 -6.40
C SER A 209 12.44 -13.52 -5.62
N ILE A 210 13.59 -13.62 -6.30
CA ILE A 210 14.91 -13.62 -5.68
C ILE A 210 15.22 -12.25 -5.08
N ALA A 211 14.88 -11.14 -5.74
CA ALA A 211 15.04 -9.79 -5.19
C ALA A 211 14.24 -9.62 -3.87
N SER A 212 13.03 -10.17 -3.79
CA SER A 212 12.26 -10.24 -2.54
C SER A 212 12.98 -11.08 -1.47
N GLY A 213 13.63 -12.18 -1.87
CA GLY A 213 14.45 -13.02 -0.99
C GLY A 213 15.68 -12.27 -0.46
N ILE A 214 16.35 -11.51 -1.32
CA ILE A 214 17.49 -10.65 -0.92
C ILE A 214 17.03 -9.56 0.04
N SER A 215 15.88 -8.93 -0.22
CA SER A 215 15.23 -7.98 0.70
C SER A 215 14.95 -8.59 2.06
N MET A 216 14.38 -9.79 2.10
CA MET A 216 14.16 -10.55 3.33
C MET A 216 15.47 -10.80 4.09
N LEU A 217 16.50 -11.31 3.40
CA LEU A 217 17.80 -11.59 4.00
C LEU A 217 18.45 -10.31 4.54
N PHE A 218 18.35 -9.22 3.80
CA PHE A 218 18.84 -7.92 4.26
C PHE A 218 18.18 -7.50 5.58
N PHE A 219 16.86 -7.62 5.70
CA PHE A 219 16.16 -7.30 6.95
C PHE A 219 16.59 -8.22 8.11
N ILE A 220 16.75 -9.51 7.86
CA ILE A 220 17.22 -10.46 8.88
C ILE A 220 18.61 -10.08 9.35
N VAL A 221 19.56 -9.88 8.42
CA VAL A 221 20.94 -9.50 8.72
C VAL A 221 21.00 -8.17 9.45
N TYR A 222 20.27 -7.15 8.97
CA TYR A 222 20.22 -5.84 9.62
C TYR A 222 19.67 -5.94 11.04
N THR A 223 18.59 -6.72 11.23
CA THR A 223 18.00 -6.93 12.57
C THR A 223 19.02 -7.57 13.51
N PHE A 224 19.75 -8.58 13.04
CA PHE A 224 20.75 -9.26 13.86
C PHE A 224 21.94 -8.37 14.28
N PHE A 225 22.42 -7.49 13.37
CA PHE A 225 23.61 -6.68 13.64
C PHE A 225 23.33 -5.28 14.19
N LYS A 226 22.14 -4.70 13.93
CA LYS A 226 21.86 -3.29 14.23
C LYS A 226 20.71 -3.07 15.21
N VAL A 227 19.86 -4.08 15.41
CA VAL A 227 18.71 -3.99 16.33
C VAL A 227 19.02 -4.81 17.59
N ASP A 228 18.62 -4.30 18.73
CA ASP A 228 18.63 -5.12 19.96
C ASP A 228 17.47 -6.15 19.90
N TYR A 229 17.71 -7.23 19.14
CA TYR A 229 16.75 -8.31 18.95
C TYR A 229 16.44 -9.07 20.22
N HIS A 230 17.32 -9.00 21.25
CA HIS A 230 17.07 -9.53 22.59
C HIS A 230 15.98 -8.72 23.31
N ARG A 231 16.04 -7.40 23.23
CA ARG A 231 15.04 -6.48 23.79
C ARG A 231 13.64 -6.76 23.23
N PHE A 232 13.54 -7.05 21.93
CA PHE A 232 12.27 -7.39 21.27
C PHE A 232 11.91 -8.88 21.38
N ALA A 233 12.67 -9.69 22.11
CA ALA A 233 12.47 -11.13 22.24
C ALA A 233 12.34 -11.89 20.91
N LEU A 234 12.98 -11.40 19.84
CA LEU A 234 12.96 -12.03 18.51
C LEU A 234 13.79 -13.33 18.46
N HIS A 235 14.70 -13.53 19.41
CA HIS A 235 15.54 -14.72 19.54
C HIS A 235 14.83 -15.93 20.14
N ARG A 236 13.62 -15.74 20.69
CA ARG A 236 12.85 -16.79 21.35
C ARG A 236 11.52 -17.01 20.65
N LEU A 237 11.24 -18.23 20.26
CA LEU A 237 9.91 -18.62 19.80
C LEU A 237 8.95 -18.62 20.99
N PRO A 238 7.94 -17.73 21.03
CA PRO A 238 6.98 -17.70 22.13
C PRO A 238 6.09 -18.95 22.09
N LYS A 239 5.56 -19.35 23.23
CA LYS A 239 4.48 -20.34 23.26
C LYS A 239 3.30 -19.79 22.45
N PHE A 240 2.71 -20.63 21.61
CA PHE A 240 1.55 -20.25 20.81
C PHE A 240 0.38 -19.85 21.71
N LYS A 241 -0.15 -18.64 21.48
CA LYS A 241 -1.28 -18.08 22.23
C LYS A 241 -2.42 -17.81 21.27
N PHE A 242 -3.40 -18.71 21.19
CA PHE A 242 -4.57 -18.55 20.32
C PHE A 242 -5.31 -17.21 20.57
N ARG A 243 -5.39 -16.76 21.83
CA ARG A 243 -6.02 -15.49 22.20
C ARG A 243 -5.30 -14.28 21.58
N LEU A 244 -3.97 -14.32 21.45
CA LEU A 244 -3.20 -13.27 20.78
C LEU A 244 -3.47 -13.29 19.28
N LEU A 245 -3.44 -14.47 18.65
CA LEU A 245 -3.76 -14.62 17.23
C LEU A 245 -5.19 -14.13 16.92
N ALA A 246 -6.17 -14.47 17.75
CA ALA A 246 -7.55 -13.98 17.59
C ALA A 246 -7.65 -12.46 17.70
N LYS A 247 -6.90 -11.82 18.61
CA LYS A 247 -6.81 -10.34 18.69
C LYS A 247 -6.19 -9.75 17.43
N MET A 248 -5.11 -10.34 16.93
CA MET A 248 -4.46 -9.92 15.71
C MET A 248 -5.41 -10.03 14.51
N LEU A 249 -6.09 -11.15 14.35
CA LEU A 249 -7.08 -11.35 13.29
C LEU A 249 -8.24 -10.36 13.39
N ASN A 250 -8.73 -10.06 14.59
CA ASN A 250 -9.79 -9.05 14.77
C ASN A 250 -9.41 -7.65 14.31
N VAL A 251 -8.11 -7.31 14.32
CA VAL A 251 -7.61 -6.04 13.77
C VAL A 251 -7.30 -6.17 12.29
N SER A 252 -6.60 -7.23 11.88
CA SER A 252 -6.06 -7.38 10.53
C SER A 252 -7.11 -7.80 9.50
N LEU A 253 -8.11 -8.61 9.88
CA LEU A 253 -9.11 -9.13 8.94
C LEU A 253 -9.87 -7.98 8.22
N TRP A 254 -10.26 -6.95 8.97
CA TRP A 254 -10.93 -5.78 8.39
C TRP A 254 -10.05 -5.05 7.39
N MET A 255 -8.75 -4.95 7.67
CA MET A 255 -7.78 -4.34 6.75
C MET A 255 -7.53 -5.21 5.51
N MET A 256 -7.50 -6.55 5.67
CA MET A 256 -7.36 -7.47 4.55
C MET A 256 -8.55 -7.34 3.59
N VAL A 257 -9.78 -7.42 4.11
CA VAL A 257 -11.00 -7.30 3.30
C VAL A 257 -11.10 -5.93 2.65
N GLN A 258 -10.78 -4.87 3.39
CA GLN A 258 -10.75 -3.51 2.89
C GLN A 258 -9.80 -3.34 1.71
N SER A 259 -8.54 -3.78 1.83
CA SER A 259 -7.56 -3.67 0.75
C SER A 259 -8.01 -4.40 -0.52
N PHE A 260 -8.65 -5.55 -0.35
CA PHE A 260 -9.20 -6.32 -1.46
C PHE A 260 -10.41 -5.62 -2.12
N LEU A 261 -11.33 -5.07 -1.32
CA LEU A 261 -12.48 -4.32 -1.85
C LEU A 261 -12.07 -3.05 -2.60
N SER A 262 -11.09 -2.31 -2.08
CA SER A 262 -10.56 -1.13 -2.75
C SER A 262 -9.96 -1.48 -4.12
N LEU A 263 -9.21 -2.60 -4.21
CA LEU A 263 -8.67 -3.08 -5.47
C LEU A 263 -9.77 -3.46 -6.46
N ILE A 264 -10.80 -4.20 -6.03
CA ILE A 264 -11.93 -4.59 -6.88
C ILE A 264 -12.66 -3.35 -7.39
N THR A 265 -12.95 -2.39 -6.51
CA THR A 265 -13.64 -1.15 -6.89
C THR A 265 -12.86 -0.36 -7.93
N TRP A 266 -11.54 -0.33 -7.78
CA TRP A 266 -10.67 0.31 -8.76
C TRP A 266 -10.69 -0.39 -10.12
N PHE A 267 -10.74 -1.71 -10.12
CA PHE A 267 -10.91 -2.50 -11.34
C PHE A 267 -12.28 -2.26 -12.02
N LEU A 268 -13.35 -2.14 -11.21
CA LEU A 268 -14.67 -1.79 -11.72
C LEU A 268 -14.71 -0.39 -12.38
N PHE A 269 -13.92 0.55 -11.89
CA PHE A 269 -13.76 1.86 -12.52
C PHE A 269 -13.19 1.73 -13.94
N PHE A 270 -12.15 0.91 -14.14
CA PHE A 270 -11.57 0.68 -15.47
C PHE A 270 -12.57 0.06 -16.44
N ILE A 271 -13.34 -0.94 -15.97
CA ILE A 271 -14.41 -1.56 -16.78
C ILE A 271 -15.47 -0.52 -17.17
N ALA A 272 -15.79 0.39 -16.26
CA ALA A 272 -16.75 1.46 -16.58
C ALA A 272 -16.18 2.44 -17.62
N ILE A 273 -14.92 2.84 -17.50
CA ILE A 273 -14.28 3.75 -18.44
C ILE A 273 -14.11 3.13 -19.84
N GLU A 274 -13.86 1.83 -19.93
CA GLU A 274 -13.79 1.12 -21.22
C GLU A 274 -15.05 1.34 -22.08
N ARG A 275 -16.22 1.49 -21.45
CA ARG A 275 -17.48 1.78 -22.14
C ARG A 275 -17.56 3.18 -22.73
N LEU A 276 -16.80 4.13 -22.23
CA LEU A 276 -16.72 5.48 -22.80
C LEU A 276 -15.93 5.51 -24.11
N GLY A 277 -14.95 4.61 -24.26
CA GLY A 277 -14.17 4.44 -25.47
C GLY A 277 -12.71 4.05 -25.21
N GLN A 278 -12.04 3.61 -26.28
CA GLN A 278 -10.63 3.22 -26.23
C GLN A 278 -9.70 4.39 -25.90
N ARG A 279 -10.03 5.58 -26.41
CA ARG A 279 -9.28 6.81 -26.15
C ARG A 279 -9.35 7.20 -24.68
N GLU A 280 -10.54 7.17 -24.08
CA GLU A 280 -10.78 7.46 -22.68
C GLU A 280 -10.06 6.47 -21.76
N LEU A 281 -10.01 5.19 -22.16
CA LEU A 281 -9.25 4.17 -21.47
C LEU A 281 -7.74 4.43 -21.54
N ALA A 282 -7.21 4.82 -22.70
CA ALA A 282 -5.80 5.16 -22.87
C ALA A 282 -5.42 6.38 -22.01
N VAL A 283 -6.23 7.44 -22.03
CA VAL A 283 -6.06 8.62 -21.14
C VAL A 283 -6.05 8.18 -19.67
N THR A 284 -7.00 7.34 -19.26
CA THR A 284 -7.10 6.86 -17.89
C THR A 284 -5.87 6.07 -17.45
N ASN A 285 -5.24 5.31 -18.33
CA ASN A 285 -3.99 4.60 -18.03
C ASN A 285 -2.83 5.57 -17.74
N VAL A 286 -2.73 6.67 -18.49
CA VAL A 286 -1.73 7.71 -18.22
C VAL A 286 -2.00 8.39 -16.87
N LEU A 287 -3.25 8.81 -16.63
CA LEU A 287 -3.64 9.43 -15.35
C LEU A 287 -3.36 8.49 -14.15
N ARG A 288 -3.64 7.21 -14.31
CA ARG A 288 -3.32 6.19 -13.30
C ARG A 288 -1.85 6.19 -12.93
N THR A 289 -0.98 6.26 -13.93
CA THR A 289 0.46 6.26 -13.68
C THR A 289 0.89 7.50 -12.90
N VAL A 290 0.41 8.69 -13.30
CA VAL A 290 0.62 9.94 -12.54
C VAL A 290 0.09 9.84 -11.11
N MET A 291 -1.13 9.31 -10.95
CA MET A 291 -1.77 9.11 -9.66
C MET A 291 -0.94 8.18 -8.76
N SER A 292 -0.39 7.11 -9.29
CA SER A 292 0.36 6.13 -8.49
C SER A 292 1.55 6.77 -7.77
N PHE A 293 2.31 7.64 -8.41
CA PHE A 293 3.41 8.37 -7.78
C PHE A 293 2.95 9.27 -6.63
N THR A 294 1.85 9.99 -6.83
CA THR A 294 1.30 10.88 -5.80
C THR A 294 0.74 10.10 -4.63
N PHE A 295 0.02 8.99 -4.93
CA PHE A 295 -0.55 8.11 -3.92
C PHE A 295 0.51 7.43 -3.06
N MET A 296 1.66 7.04 -3.63
CA MET A 296 2.76 6.46 -2.88
C MET A 296 3.31 7.44 -1.85
N ALA A 297 3.50 8.70 -2.23
CA ALA A 297 3.92 9.72 -1.29
C ALA A 297 2.88 9.91 -0.18
N LEU A 298 1.59 9.97 -0.54
CA LEU A 298 0.50 10.07 0.43
C LEU A 298 0.44 8.87 1.38
N SER A 299 0.67 7.66 0.88
CA SER A 299 0.63 6.42 1.68
C SER A 299 1.72 6.39 2.76
N ALA A 300 2.89 6.97 2.52
CA ALA A 300 3.95 7.08 3.51
C ALA A 300 3.54 7.99 4.69
N PHE A 301 2.90 9.13 4.41
CA PHE A 301 2.35 10.00 5.45
C PHE A 301 1.20 9.32 6.21
N ALA A 302 0.31 8.65 5.50
CA ALA A 302 -0.82 7.94 6.09
C ALA A 302 -0.37 6.79 6.99
N SER A 303 0.61 5.97 6.56
CA SER A 303 1.22 4.91 7.37
C SER A 303 1.90 5.46 8.63
N THR A 304 2.59 6.61 8.50
CA THR A 304 3.21 7.30 9.64
C THR A 304 2.14 7.76 10.64
N ALA A 305 1.03 8.33 10.17
CA ALA A 305 -0.07 8.74 11.05
C ALA A 305 -0.67 7.55 11.80
N SER A 306 -0.86 6.40 11.14
CA SER A 306 -1.31 5.15 11.76
C SER A 306 -0.37 4.70 12.87
N THR A 307 0.93 4.62 12.57
CA THR A 307 1.97 4.19 13.53
C THR A 307 2.06 5.10 14.74
N LEU A 308 2.15 6.42 14.51
CA LEU A 308 2.25 7.38 15.61
C LEU A 308 0.99 7.40 16.46
N THR A 309 -0.20 7.27 15.84
CA THR A 309 -1.46 7.14 16.59
C THR A 309 -1.42 5.92 17.50
N SER A 310 -0.99 4.77 16.99
CA SER A 310 -0.91 3.54 17.77
C SER A 310 0.09 3.67 18.92
N ASN A 311 1.26 4.27 18.68
CA ASN A 311 2.27 4.53 19.71
C ASN A 311 1.75 5.47 20.80
N PHE A 312 1.07 6.59 20.45
CA PHE A 312 0.50 7.52 21.42
C PHE A 312 -0.61 6.90 22.27
N LEU A 313 -1.44 6.05 21.67
CA LEU A 313 -2.44 5.31 22.44
C LEU A 313 -1.78 4.31 23.39
N GLY A 314 -0.71 3.63 22.96
CA GLY A 314 0.07 2.74 23.79
C GLY A 314 0.70 3.43 25.00
N SER A 315 1.26 4.62 24.79
CA SER A 315 1.89 5.42 25.85
C SER A 315 0.88 6.21 26.73
N GLY A 316 -0.44 6.13 26.44
CA GLY A 316 -1.47 6.85 27.20
C GLY A 316 -1.62 8.33 26.84
N HIS A 317 -0.84 8.87 25.89
CA HIS A 317 -0.86 10.28 25.53
C HIS A 317 -1.96 10.60 24.50
N LEU A 318 -3.22 10.42 24.88
CA LEU A 318 -4.39 10.54 24.00
C LEU A 318 -4.56 11.95 23.42
N THR A 319 -4.24 12.98 24.20
CA THR A 319 -4.38 14.39 23.80
C THR A 319 -3.42 14.78 22.66
N CYS A 320 -2.32 14.05 22.49
CA CYS A 320 -1.31 14.31 21.46
C CYS A 320 -1.69 13.78 20.07
N VAL A 321 -2.64 12.84 19.99
CA VAL A 321 -3.01 12.17 18.72
C VAL A 321 -3.53 13.17 17.69
N ARG A 322 -4.53 13.98 18.02
CA ARG A 322 -5.12 14.95 17.08
C ARG A 322 -4.12 15.99 16.58
N PRO A 323 -3.36 16.67 17.44
CA PRO A 323 -2.33 17.62 17.00
C PRO A 323 -1.29 16.96 16.09
N MET A 324 -0.88 15.73 16.40
CA MET A 324 0.07 14.97 15.58
C MET A 324 -0.51 14.70 14.19
N VAL A 325 -1.74 14.19 14.09
CA VAL A 325 -2.40 13.90 12.80
C VAL A 325 -2.46 15.17 11.93
N TRP A 326 -2.83 16.33 12.50
CA TRP A 326 -2.84 17.58 11.76
C TRP A 326 -1.45 18.06 11.35
N ARG A 327 -0.39 17.76 12.11
CA ARG A 327 0.99 18.01 11.67
C ARG A 327 1.37 17.14 10.48
N VAL A 328 1.02 15.87 10.51
CA VAL A 328 1.26 14.96 9.37
C VAL A 328 0.52 15.45 8.12
N ILE A 329 -0.75 15.87 8.23
CA ILE A 329 -1.52 16.44 7.11
C ILE A 329 -0.82 17.67 6.53
N ARG A 330 -0.38 18.63 7.40
CA ARG A 330 0.34 19.82 6.92
C ARG A 330 1.64 19.48 6.20
N MET A 331 2.39 18.51 6.71
CA MET A 331 3.63 18.05 6.07
C MET A 331 3.33 17.38 4.72
N ALA A 332 2.27 16.56 4.64
CA ALA A 332 1.85 15.94 3.39
C ALA A 332 1.48 17.01 2.34
N TYR A 333 0.74 18.04 2.73
CA TYR A 333 0.46 19.18 1.86
C TYR A 333 1.72 19.91 1.40
N PHE A 334 2.66 20.16 2.32
CA PHE A 334 3.91 20.84 1.99
C PHE A 334 4.72 20.09 0.91
N VAL A 335 4.70 18.77 0.94
CA VAL A 335 5.41 17.92 -0.05
C VAL A 335 4.60 17.77 -1.34
N LEU A 336 3.27 17.61 -1.25
CA LEU A 336 2.44 17.24 -2.40
C LEU A 336 1.92 18.45 -3.19
N ILE A 337 1.67 19.60 -2.56
CA ILE A 337 1.19 20.81 -3.26
C ILE A 337 2.10 21.22 -4.41
N PRO A 338 3.44 21.27 -4.28
CA PRO A 338 4.31 21.61 -5.39
C PRO A 338 4.13 20.68 -6.59
N ILE A 339 3.97 19.37 -6.34
CA ILE A 339 3.74 18.36 -7.38
C ILE A 339 2.40 18.60 -8.08
N TRP A 340 1.34 18.88 -7.32
CA TRP A 340 0.03 19.14 -7.90
C TRP A 340 -0.03 20.45 -8.67
N LEU A 341 0.65 21.48 -8.19
CA LEU A 341 0.75 22.74 -8.92
C LEU A 341 1.43 22.54 -10.27
N LEU A 342 2.50 21.74 -10.34
CA LEU A 342 3.13 21.37 -11.61
C LEU A 342 2.14 20.64 -12.54
N ILE A 343 1.37 19.69 -12.02
CA ILE A 343 0.37 18.95 -12.81
C ILE A 343 -0.75 19.88 -13.32
N VAL A 344 -1.21 20.84 -12.50
CA VAL A 344 -2.29 21.76 -12.88
C VAL A 344 -1.83 22.83 -13.89
N ILE A 345 -0.61 23.36 -13.70
CA ILE A 345 -0.05 24.42 -14.53
C ILE A 345 0.47 23.88 -15.87
N PHE A 346 1.12 22.71 -15.83
CA PHE A 346 1.76 22.08 -16.98
C PHE A 346 1.16 20.69 -17.32
N PRO A 347 -0.18 20.59 -17.53
CA PRO A 347 -0.82 19.30 -17.76
C PRO A 347 -0.41 18.64 -19.07
N VAL A 348 -0.14 19.44 -20.12
CA VAL A 348 0.30 18.96 -21.44
C VAL A 348 1.69 18.33 -21.34
N GLU A 349 2.62 19.03 -20.69
CA GLU A 349 3.99 18.57 -20.48
C GLU A 349 4.04 17.30 -19.61
N VAL A 350 3.18 17.23 -18.59
CA VAL A 350 3.07 16.02 -17.75
C VAL A 350 2.53 14.84 -18.56
N MET A 351 1.51 15.06 -19.39
CA MET A 351 0.97 13.99 -20.26
C MET A 351 1.99 13.56 -21.30
N SER A 352 2.75 14.49 -21.91
CA SER A 352 3.76 14.20 -22.92
C SER A 352 4.96 13.38 -22.42
N ILE A 353 5.17 13.27 -21.11
CA ILE A 353 6.16 12.33 -20.53
C ILE A 353 5.77 10.86 -20.80
N PHE A 354 4.48 10.59 -20.94
CA PHE A 354 3.94 9.22 -21.01
C PHE A 354 3.46 8.81 -22.41
N THR A 355 3.17 9.78 -23.29
CA THR A 355 2.69 9.51 -24.65
C THR A 355 3.00 10.68 -25.59
N ASP A 356 3.31 10.36 -26.84
CA ASP A 356 3.51 11.34 -27.93
C ASP A 356 2.22 11.58 -28.73
N GLU A 357 1.13 10.87 -28.41
CA GLU A 357 -0.13 10.97 -29.13
C GLU A 357 -0.90 12.24 -28.74
N THR A 358 -0.87 13.27 -29.58
CA THR A 358 -1.57 14.54 -29.38
C THR A 358 -3.06 14.37 -28.99
N PRO A 359 -3.86 13.48 -29.62
CA PRO A 359 -5.25 13.28 -29.23
C PRO A 359 -5.45 12.77 -27.80
N ILE A 360 -4.51 11.97 -27.28
CA ILE A 360 -4.54 11.48 -25.88
C ILE A 360 -4.14 12.58 -24.92
N ILE A 361 -3.12 13.38 -25.29
CA ILE A 361 -2.65 14.51 -24.47
C ILE A 361 -3.77 15.53 -24.30
N GLU A 362 -4.39 15.98 -25.39
CA GLU A 362 -5.48 16.97 -25.36
C GLU A 362 -6.68 16.47 -24.54
N ALA A 363 -7.09 15.21 -24.74
CA ALA A 363 -8.19 14.63 -23.98
C ALA A 363 -7.88 14.44 -22.48
N GLY A 364 -6.60 14.34 -22.12
CA GLY A 364 -6.14 14.17 -20.75
C GLY A 364 -6.04 15.45 -19.92
N VAL A 365 -5.99 16.64 -20.56
CA VAL A 365 -5.80 17.92 -19.85
C VAL A 365 -6.90 18.22 -18.83
N ALA A 366 -8.15 18.03 -19.17
CA ALA A 366 -9.25 18.30 -18.27
C ALA A 366 -9.35 17.25 -17.14
N PRO A 367 -9.31 15.92 -17.41
CA PRO A 367 -9.31 14.90 -16.35
C PRO A 367 -8.13 14.99 -15.39
N ILE A 368 -6.91 15.32 -15.85
CA ILE A 368 -5.74 15.41 -14.96
C ILE A 368 -5.85 16.58 -13.99
N ARG A 369 -6.51 17.68 -14.39
CA ARG A 369 -6.81 18.80 -13.49
C ARG A 369 -7.83 18.42 -12.42
N VAL A 370 -8.86 17.65 -12.79
CA VAL A 370 -9.84 17.11 -11.82
C VAL A 370 -9.15 16.20 -10.84
N LEU A 371 -8.27 15.31 -11.32
CA LEU A 371 -7.47 14.44 -10.49
C LEU A 371 -6.58 15.23 -9.52
N ALA A 372 -5.88 16.25 -9.99
CA ALA A 372 -5.04 17.11 -9.14
C ALA A 372 -5.87 17.81 -8.05
N LEU A 373 -7.09 18.28 -8.39
CA LEU A 373 -8.00 18.88 -7.42
C LEU A 373 -8.47 17.87 -6.36
N SER A 374 -8.65 16.60 -6.71
CA SER A 374 -9.08 15.56 -5.77
C SER A 374 -8.10 15.37 -4.60
N TYR A 375 -6.80 15.60 -4.82
CA TYR A 375 -5.77 15.45 -3.79
C TYR A 375 -5.92 16.43 -2.63
N ILE A 376 -6.57 17.58 -2.84
CA ILE A 376 -6.87 18.52 -1.75
C ILE A 376 -7.71 17.82 -0.67
N PHE A 377 -8.63 16.93 -1.07
CA PHE A 377 -9.47 16.17 -0.16
C PHE A 377 -8.86 14.81 0.19
N GLN A 378 -8.13 14.19 -0.72
CA GLN A 378 -7.51 12.88 -0.48
C GLN A 378 -6.46 12.91 0.63
N VAL A 379 -5.64 13.96 0.74
CA VAL A 379 -4.61 14.06 1.78
C VAL A 379 -5.19 13.95 3.19
N PRO A 380 -6.10 14.83 3.61
CA PRO A 380 -6.66 14.73 4.96
C PRO A 380 -7.52 13.47 5.12
N ALA A 381 -8.19 13.01 4.06
CA ALA A 381 -9.00 11.79 4.07
C ALA A 381 -8.16 10.57 4.41
N PHE A 382 -7.10 10.29 3.65
CA PHE A 382 -6.26 9.11 3.86
C PHE A 382 -5.46 9.16 5.15
N VAL A 383 -4.92 10.33 5.53
CA VAL A 383 -4.18 10.48 6.79
C VAL A 383 -5.09 10.25 8.00
N LEU A 384 -6.30 10.83 8.01
CA LEU A 384 -7.29 10.60 9.08
C LEU A 384 -7.77 9.15 9.12
N PHE A 385 -8.08 8.59 7.98
CA PHE A 385 -8.51 7.21 7.82
C PHE A 385 -7.48 6.21 8.38
N GLN A 386 -6.21 6.39 8.03
CA GLN A 386 -5.13 5.56 8.55
C GLN A 386 -4.85 5.83 10.04
N ALA A 387 -5.03 7.06 10.52
CA ALA A 387 -4.97 7.37 11.95
C ALA A 387 -6.09 6.64 12.72
N ILE A 388 -7.32 6.55 12.18
CA ILE A 388 -8.41 5.77 12.78
C ILE A 388 -8.03 4.29 12.83
N SER A 389 -7.49 3.74 11.75
CA SER A 389 -6.97 2.36 11.73
C SER A 389 -5.91 2.16 12.81
N GLY A 390 -4.99 3.13 12.96
CA GLY A 390 -3.95 3.15 13.99
C GLY A 390 -4.46 3.16 15.43
N THR A 391 -5.72 3.56 15.66
CA THR A 391 -6.35 3.38 16.99
C THR A 391 -6.68 1.92 17.32
N GLY A 392 -6.59 1.02 16.35
CA GLY A 392 -7.05 -0.36 16.42
C GLY A 392 -8.54 -0.53 16.10
N ASN A 393 -9.29 0.54 15.85
CA ASN A 393 -10.70 0.48 15.43
C ASN A 393 -10.83 0.24 13.91
N THR A 394 -10.12 -0.75 13.40
CA THR A 394 -10.09 -1.12 11.99
C THR A 394 -11.46 -1.48 11.42
N ARG A 395 -12.37 -1.97 12.27
CA ARG A 395 -13.77 -2.21 11.90
C ARG A 395 -14.49 -0.92 11.53
N ILE A 396 -14.27 0.16 12.25
CA ILE A 396 -14.86 1.47 11.94
C ILE A 396 -14.27 2.03 10.65
N SER A 397 -12.94 1.95 10.48
CA SER A 397 -12.29 2.32 9.22
C SER A 397 -12.88 1.53 8.05
N PHE A 398 -13.08 0.23 8.19
CA PHE A 398 -13.71 -0.61 7.18
C PHE A 398 -15.11 -0.12 6.80
N TYR A 399 -15.97 0.20 7.78
CA TYR A 399 -17.31 0.70 7.46
C TYR A 399 -17.30 2.07 6.77
N ILE A 400 -16.38 2.97 7.17
CA ILE A 400 -16.20 4.26 6.49
C ILE A 400 -15.77 4.03 5.04
N GLU A 401 -14.83 3.12 4.81
CA GLU A 401 -14.35 2.76 3.47
C GLU A 401 -15.47 2.17 2.61
N VAL A 402 -16.17 1.16 3.11
CA VAL A 402 -17.27 0.51 2.36
C VAL A 402 -18.35 1.54 1.97
N PHE A 403 -18.70 2.43 2.90
CA PHE A 403 -19.66 3.49 2.60
C PHE A 403 -19.15 4.41 1.48
N SER A 404 -17.88 4.82 1.54
CA SER A 404 -17.25 5.66 0.51
C SER A 404 -17.19 4.95 -0.85
N LEU A 405 -16.85 3.65 -0.86
CA LEU A 405 -16.81 2.83 -2.07
C LEU A 405 -18.19 2.62 -2.70
N VAL A 406 -19.24 2.46 -1.88
CA VAL A 406 -20.63 2.37 -2.38
C VAL A 406 -21.01 3.67 -3.08
N VAL A 407 -20.76 4.83 -2.45
CA VAL A 407 -21.06 6.13 -3.08
C VAL A 407 -20.26 6.31 -4.38
N TYR A 408 -18.97 5.93 -4.37
CA TYR A 408 -18.12 5.93 -5.54
C TYR A 408 -18.70 5.10 -6.69
N CYS A 409 -19.08 3.85 -6.43
CA CYS A 409 -19.65 2.96 -7.43
C CYS A 409 -21.00 3.46 -7.95
N CYS A 410 -21.88 3.96 -7.07
CA CYS A 410 -23.16 4.54 -7.45
C CYS A 410 -22.97 5.75 -8.37
N PHE A 411 -22.01 6.62 -8.06
CA PHE A 411 -21.72 7.77 -8.91
C PHE A 411 -21.14 7.37 -10.27
N ILE A 412 -20.20 6.41 -10.32
CA ILE A 412 -19.66 5.89 -11.58
C ILE A 412 -20.76 5.26 -12.42
N TYR A 413 -21.61 4.45 -11.80
CA TYR A 413 -22.75 3.86 -12.50
C TYR A 413 -23.66 4.96 -13.09
N TYR A 414 -24.02 5.97 -12.32
CA TYR A 414 -24.84 7.09 -12.77
C TYR A 414 -24.16 7.87 -13.91
N ALA A 415 -22.89 8.28 -13.72
CA ALA A 415 -22.20 9.15 -14.66
C ALA A 415 -21.88 8.44 -15.99
N VAL A 416 -21.42 7.19 -15.94
CA VAL A 416 -20.95 6.47 -17.12
C VAL A 416 -22.09 5.70 -17.82
N TYR A 417 -22.92 4.95 -17.05
CA TYR A 417 -23.91 4.06 -17.64
C TYR A 417 -25.25 4.74 -17.93
N LEU A 418 -25.67 5.72 -17.11
CA LEU A 418 -26.96 6.38 -17.29
C LEU A 418 -26.85 7.71 -18.06
N GLN A 419 -25.83 8.50 -17.78
CA GLN A 419 -25.69 9.84 -18.33
C GLN A 419 -24.67 9.94 -19.49
N HIS A 420 -23.85 8.91 -19.71
CA HIS A 420 -22.77 8.92 -20.71
C HIS A 420 -21.90 10.19 -20.62
N CYS A 421 -21.55 10.61 -19.41
CA CYS A 421 -20.78 11.81 -19.16
C CYS A 421 -19.34 11.69 -19.67
N SER A 422 -18.67 12.84 -19.81
CA SER A 422 -17.25 12.90 -20.20
C SER A 422 -16.34 12.24 -19.16
N LEU A 423 -15.14 11.85 -19.59
CA LEU A 423 -14.10 11.29 -18.73
C LEU A 423 -13.80 12.16 -17.51
N SER A 424 -13.77 13.49 -17.68
CA SER A 424 -13.53 14.45 -16.58
C SER A 424 -14.57 14.32 -15.47
N VAL A 425 -15.86 14.09 -15.83
CA VAL A 425 -16.94 13.89 -14.87
C VAL A 425 -16.77 12.54 -14.17
N ALA A 426 -16.37 11.48 -14.88
CA ALA A 426 -16.08 10.20 -14.26
C ALA A 426 -15.01 10.32 -13.17
N TRP A 427 -13.94 11.11 -13.39
CA TRP A 427 -12.88 11.37 -12.42
C TRP A 427 -13.32 12.21 -11.19
N VAL A 428 -14.48 12.88 -11.22
CA VAL A 428 -15.06 13.53 -10.02
C VAL A 428 -15.38 12.50 -8.93
N SER A 429 -15.55 11.23 -9.30
CA SER A 429 -15.72 10.13 -8.33
C SER A 429 -14.60 10.08 -7.28
N GLU A 430 -13.35 10.45 -7.64
CA GLU A 430 -12.22 10.51 -6.71
C GLU A 430 -12.40 11.62 -5.66
N ILE A 431 -13.01 12.74 -6.04
CA ILE A 431 -13.35 13.82 -5.10
C ILE A 431 -14.45 13.35 -4.13
N LEU A 432 -15.49 12.71 -4.65
CA LEU A 432 -16.57 12.17 -3.83
C LEU A 432 -16.05 11.10 -2.87
N TYR A 433 -15.26 10.15 -3.35
CA TYR A 433 -14.63 9.14 -2.52
C TYR A 433 -13.84 9.78 -1.36
N ALA A 434 -12.99 10.76 -1.68
CA ALA A 434 -12.20 11.46 -0.67
C ALA A 434 -13.06 12.23 0.34
N LEU A 435 -14.14 12.89 -0.08
CA LEU A 435 -15.06 13.61 0.81
C LEU A 435 -15.80 12.65 1.74
N PHE A 436 -16.31 11.52 1.20
CA PHE A 436 -17.02 10.52 2.00
C PHE A 436 -16.10 9.70 2.90
N LEU A 437 -14.80 9.70 2.64
CA LEU A 437 -13.79 9.17 3.55
C LEU A 437 -13.42 10.20 4.63
N PHE A 438 -13.26 11.48 4.24
CA PHE A 438 -12.83 12.58 5.11
C PHE A 438 -13.87 12.96 6.16
N ILE A 439 -15.11 13.22 5.74
CA ILE A 439 -16.14 13.76 6.63
C ILE A 439 -16.46 12.78 7.78
N PRO A 440 -16.79 11.49 7.52
CA PRO A 440 -17.02 10.53 8.60
C PRO A 440 -15.78 10.31 9.44
N GLY A 441 -14.58 10.29 8.82
CA GLY A 441 -13.31 10.16 9.53
C GLY A 441 -13.07 11.32 10.50
N LEU A 442 -13.31 12.56 10.06
CA LEU A 442 -13.19 13.75 10.89
C LEU A 442 -14.20 13.74 12.05
N LEU A 443 -15.46 13.40 11.76
CA LEU A 443 -16.51 13.30 12.78
C LEU A 443 -16.18 12.22 13.81
N TYR A 444 -15.68 11.06 13.36
CA TYR A 444 -15.30 10.00 14.28
C TYR A 444 -14.10 10.40 15.15
N MET A 445 -13.07 11.05 14.61
CA MET A 445 -11.94 11.55 15.39
C MET A 445 -12.34 12.67 16.35
N ARG A 446 -13.39 13.45 16.03
CA ARG A 446 -13.86 14.55 16.88
C ARG A 446 -14.81 14.10 17.98
N PHE A 447 -15.74 13.20 17.70
CA PHE A 447 -16.83 12.82 18.60
C PHE A 447 -16.81 11.35 19.02
N GLY A 448 -16.08 10.50 18.29
CA GLY A 448 -16.01 9.05 18.54
C GLY A 448 -15.20 8.68 19.78
N ARG A 449 -15.47 7.47 20.30
CA ARG A 449 -14.78 6.90 21.46
C ARG A 449 -13.57 6.04 21.02
N TRP A 450 -12.75 6.57 20.12
CA TRP A 450 -11.61 5.87 19.51
C TRP A 450 -10.50 5.46 20.51
N TYR A 451 -10.46 6.09 21.69
CA TYR A 451 -9.47 5.86 22.74
C TYR A 451 -9.79 4.69 23.67
N ARG A 452 -11.01 4.11 23.60
CA ARG A 452 -11.45 3.04 24.53
C ARG A 452 -11.08 1.63 24.12
N LYS A 453 -10.56 1.42 22.93
CA LYS A 453 -10.26 0.07 22.46
C LYS A 453 -8.94 -0.42 23.05
N GLU A 454 -9.05 -1.46 23.87
CA GLU A 454 -7.92 -2.25 24.38
C GLU A 454 -7.49 -3.25 23.30
N LEU A 455 -6.18 -3.28 22.99
CA LEU A 455 -5.56 -4.16 22.01
C LEU A 455 -4.62 -5.17 22.70
#